data_5c29c1663c135b15f5c29ef1796d3f1d
#
_entry.id   5c29c1663c135b15f5c29ef1796d3f1d
#
_cell.length_a   1.000
_cell.length_b   1.000
_cell.length_c   1.000
_cell.angle_alpha   90.00
_cell.angle_beta   90.00
_cell.angle_gamma   90.00
#
_symmetry.space_group_name_H-M   'P 1'
#
loop_
_entity.id
_entity.type
_entity.pdbx_description
1 polymer ?
#
loop_
_entity_poly.entity_id
_entity_poly.type
_entity_poly.pdbx_seq_one_letter_code
_entity_poly.pdbx_strand_id
1 'polypeptide(L)'
;MRLSTLQVTDLTLSRGERTLFRDLSLHLRAGEAVALTGANGAGKTSLLRAVAGFIRPDQGGVSFEDAAGDIIEPDMARGRDLHLLGHLDGLKGHRTARDELAFQTRWLGGADADVAEAADRLGLEPLLDLEVRRLSAGPGGRVARA
;
A
#
# COMPACT_ATOMS: atom_id res chain seq x y z
N MET A 1 -1.96 -5.76 -19.08
CA MET A 1 -1.64 -4.40 -18.65
C MET A 1 -1.27 -4.46 -17.17
N ARG A 2 -0.01 -4.28 -16.85
CA ARG A 2 0.50 -4.34 -15.46
C ARG A 2 1.27 -3.06 -15.18
N LEU A 3 1.10 -2.47 -14.01
CA LEU A 3 1.78 -1.25 -13.61
C LEU A 3 3.30 -1.42 -13.72
N SER A 4 3.94 -0.51 -14.46
CA SER A 4 5.39 -0.44 -14.63
C SER A 4 5.99 0.87 -14.12
N THR A 5 5.25 1.96 -14.25
CA THR A 5 5.71 3.29 -13.86
C THR A 5 4.64 4.03 -13.05
N LEU A 6 5.05 4.64 -11.96
CA LEU A 6 4.29 5.60 -11.18
C LEU A 6 4.96 6.95 -11.30
N GLN A 7 4.21 7.97 -11.67
CA GLN A 7 4.70 9.33 -11.77
C GLN A 7 3.84 10.29 -10.94
N VAL A 8 4.48 11.09 -10.13
CA VAL A 8 3.90 12.24 -9.42
C VAL A 8 4.42 13.48 -10.11
N THR A 9 3.54 14.39 -10.54
CA THR A 9 3.91 15.58 -11.29
C THR A 9 3.37 16.82 -10.60
N ASP A 10 4.26 17.73 -10.23
CA ASP A 10 4.00 19.06 -9.66
C ASP A 10 2.94 19.05 -8.55
N LEU A 11 3.00 18.01 -7.72
CA LEU A 11 2.00 17.76 -6.69
C LEU A 11 2.13 18.77 -5.56
N THR A 12 1.08 19.54 -5.33
CA THR A 12 0.90 20.41 -4.18
C THR A 12 -0.17 19.82 -3.28
N LEU A 13 0.12 19.69 -2.00
CA LEU A 13 -0.77 19.11 -1.02
C LEU A 13 -0.78 19.92 0.27
N SER A 14 -1.97 20.27 0.75
CA SER A 14 -2.17 20.98 2.01
C SER A 14 -2.99 20.17 3.01
N ARG A 15 -2.89 20.49 4.27
CA ARG A 15 -3.70 19.95 5.35
C ARG A 15 -4.20 21.11 6.22
N GLY A 16 -5.46 21.48 6.08
CA GLY A 16 -5.99 22.74 6.58
C GLY A 16 -5.26 23.91 5.92
N GLU A 17 -4.81 24.86 6.69
CA GLU A 17 -4.08 26.03 6.17
C GLU A 17 -2.57 25.78 5.93
N ARG A 18 -2.07 24.58 6.29
CA ARG A 18 -0.66 24.25 6.15
C ARG A 18 -0.37 23.51 4.87
N THR A 19 0.44 24.09 3.98
CA THR A 19 1.00 23.37 2.82
C THR A 19 2.08 22.40 3.30
N LEU A 20 1.93 21.12 2.93
CA LEU A 20 2.85 20.04 3.23
C LEU A 20 3.94 19.91 2.16
N PHE A 21 3.52 19.97 0.88
CA PHE A 21 4.39 19.88 -0.29
C PHE A 21 3.97 20.92 -1.33
N ARG A 22 4.96 21.45 -2.06
CA ARG A 22 4.76 22.27 -3.26
C ARG A 22 5.61 21.71 -4.38
N ASP A 23 5.00 21.59 -5.56
CA ASP A 23 5.68 21.23 -6.81
C ASP A 23 6.51 19.93 -6.68
N LEU A 24 6.01 18.97 -5.87
CA LEU A 24 6.68 17.70 -5.66
C LEU A 24 6.52 16.83 -6.90
N SER A 25 7.63 16.46 -7.50
CA SER A 25 7.67 15.50 -8.61
C SER A 25 8.52 14.29 -8.23
N LEU A 26 8.02 13.11 -8.59
CA LEU A 26 8.63 11.82 -8.31
C LEU A 26 8.34 10.87 -9.47
N HIS A 27 9.32 10.11 -9.86
CA HIS A 27 9.18 9.06 -10.87
C HIS A 27 9.70 7.75 -10.29
N LEU A 28 8.92 6.68 -10.35
CA LEU A 28 9.25 5.37 -9.82
C LEU A 28 8.93 4.29 -10.85
N ARG A 29 9.91 3.48 -11.21
CA ARG A 29 9.76 2.35 -12.12
C ARG A 29 9.69 1.02 -11.40
N ALA A 30 9.15 0.01 -12.08
CA ALA A 30 9.16 -1.35 -11.57
C ALA A 30 10.58 -1.79 -11.16
N GLY A 31 10.70 -2.38 -9.98
CA GLY A 31 11.98 -2.79 -9.38
C GLY A 31 12.71 -1.70 -8.60
N GLU A 32 12.30 -0.45 -8.66
CA GLU A 32 12.86 0.63 -7.86
C GLU A 32 12.16 0.76 -6.50
N ALA A 33 12.86 1.34 -5.53
CA ALA A 33 12.33 1.67 -4.22
C ALA A 33 12.71 3.10 -3.82
N VAL A 34 11.76 3.83 -3.23
CA VAL A 34 11.96 5.19 -2.73
C VAL A 34 11.71 5.23 -1.23
N ALA A 35 12.68 5.75 -0.48
CA ALA A 35 12.53 6.01 0.94
C ALA A 35 12.07 7.46 1.18
N LEU A 36 10.88 7.62 1.77
CA LEU A 36 10.40 8.92 2.22
C LEU A 36 10.94 9.21 3.62
N THR A 37 11.89 10.13 3.71
CA THR A 37 12.51 10.57 4.96
C THR A 37 12.01 11.96 5.38
N GLY A 38 12.15 12.30 6.65
CA GLY A 38 11.75 13.58 7.20
C GLY A 38 11.09 13.47 8.57
N ALA A 39 10.94 14.60 9.25
CA ALA A 39 10.37 14.70 10.58
C ALA A 39 8.93 14.16 10.67
N ASN A 40 8.48 13.84 11.88
CA ASN A 40 7.08 13.53 12.13
C ASN A 40 6.21 14.75 11.79
N GLY A 41 5.09 14.51 11.10
CA GLY A 41 4.23 15.60 10.63
C GLY A 41 4.69 16.27 9.32
N ALA A 42 5.81 15.86 8.70
CA ALA A 42 6.26 16.40 7.41
C ALA A 42 5.34 16.08 6.22
N GLY A 43 4.31 15.24 6.40
CA GLY A 43 3.35 14.93 5.34
C GLY A 43 3.60 13.59 4.61
N LYS A 44 4.57 12.78 5.02
CA LYS A 44 4.90 11.49 4.37
C LYS A 44 3.68 10.60 4.15
N THR A 45 2.89 10.39 5.20
CA THR A 45 1.65 9.61 5.12
C THR A 45 0.61 10.27 4.21
N SER A 46 0.56 11.60 4.17
CA SER A 46 -0.37 12.33 3.29
C SER A 46 0.02 12.15 1.82
N LEU A 47 1.31 12.13 1.49
CA LEU A 47 1.79 11.82 0.15
C LEU A 47 1.40 10.40 -0.28
N LEU A 48 1.66 9.39 0.57
CA LEU A 48 1.27 8.01 0.28
C LEU A 48 -0.24 7.87 0.07
N ARG A 49 -1.04 8.57 0.88
CA ARG A 49 -2.49 8.60 0.72
C ARG A 49 -2.95 9.31 -0.56
N ALA A 50 -2.24 10.36 -0.98
CA ALA A 50 -2.53 11.04 -2.25
C ALA A 50 -2.23 10.12 -3.44
N VAL A 51 -1.08 9.43 -3.42
CA VAL A 51 -0.73 8.41 -4.44
C VAL A 51 -1.80 7.31 -4.49
N ALA A 52 -2.22 6.81 -3.34
CA ALA A 52 -3.25 5.77 -3.22
C ALA A 52 -4.70 6.28 -3.50
N GLY A 53 -4.88 7.58 -3.75
CA GLY A 53 -6.19 8.15 -4.10
C GLY A 53 -7.10 8.49 -2.92
N PHE A 54 -6.64 8.32 -1.67
CA PHE A 54 -7.43 8.67 -0.48
C PHE A 54 -7.46 10.18 -0.18
N ILE A 55 -6.54 10.94 -0.75
CA ILE A 55 -6.47 12.41 -0.62
C ILE A 55 -6.29 12.98 -2.01
N ARG A 56 -7.11 13.96 -2.36
CA ARG A 56 -6.96 14.72 -3.60
C ARG A 56 -5.90 15.80 -3.40
N PRO A 57 -4.87 15.91 -4.25
CA PRO A 57 -3.93 17.02 -4.21
C PRO A 57 -4.61 18.34 -4.62
N ASP A 58 -4.06 19.46 -4.14
CA ASP A 58 -4.55 20.80 -4.49
C ASP A 58 -4.17 21.13 -5.94
N GLN A 59 -2.97 20.70 -6.38
CA GLN A 59 -2.46 20.87 -7.75
C GLN A 59 -1.61 19.66 -8.12
N GLY A 60 -1.37 19.51 -9.43
CA GLY A 60 -0.61 18.39 -9.97
C GLY A 60 -1.39 17.09 -9.94
N GLY A 61 -0.69 15.97 -10.04
CA GLY A 61 -1.36 14.69 -10.12
C GLY A 61 -0.44 13.48 -9.99
N VAL A 62 -1.09 12.32 -10.03
CA VAL A 62 -0.44 11.01 -10.04
C VAL A 62 -0.92 10.26 -11.28
N SER A 63 0.01 9.78 -12.10
CA SER A 63 -0.25 8.95 -13.27
C SER A 63 0.44 7.60 -13.16
N PHE A 64 -0.08 6.66 -13.91
CA PHE A 64 0.36 5.27 -13.92
C PHE A 64 0.51 4.81 -15.36
N GLU A 65 1.58 4.10 -15.66
CA GLU A 65 1.85 3.59 -17.00
C GLU A 65 2.21 2.10 -16.96
N ASP A 66 1.89 1.40 -18.01
CA ASP A 66 2.33 0.02 -18.18
C ASP A 66 3.74 -0.07 -18.83
N ALA A 67 4.21 -1.28 -19.09
CA ALA A 67 5.52 -1.51 -19.67
C ALA A 67 5.67 -1.03 -21.14
N ALA A 68 4.54 -0.78 -21.82
CA ALA A 68 4.54 -0.22 -23.17
C ALA A 68 4.54 1.32 -23.17
N GLY A 69 4.34 1.94 -21.99
CA GLY A 69 4.20 3.38 -21.81
C GLY A 69 2.75 3.87 -21.98
N ASP A 70 1.80 2.95 -22.04
CA ASP A 70 0.39 3.30 -22.12
C ASP A 70 -0.13 3.71 -20.73
N ILE A 71 -0.92 4.79 -20.69
CA ILE A 71 -1.50 5.31 -19.45
C ILE A 71 -2.55 4.32 -18.95
N ILE A 72 -2.42 3.93 -17.69
CA ILE A 72 -3.42 3.17 -16.96
C ILE A 72 -4.34 4.15 -16.23
N GLU A 73 -5.65 3.94 -16.34
CA GLU A 73 -6.63 4.74 -15.61
C GLU A 73 -6.34 4.65 -14.10
N PRO A 74 -6.26 5.79 -13.35
CA PRO A 74 -5.80 5.81 -11.97
C PRO A 74 -6.58 4.91 -11.01
N ASP A 75 -7.90 4.84 -11.13
CA ASP A 75 -8.71 4.02 -10.23
C ASP A 75 -8.52 2.51 -10.52
N MET A 76 -8.26 2.16 -11.78
CA MET A 76 -7.90 0.80 -12.16
C MET A 76 -6.53 0.41 -11.59
N ALA A 77 -5.51 1.28 -11.74
CA ALA A 77 -4.18 1.03 -11.19
C ALA A 77 -4.23 0.89 -9.66
N ARG A 78 -4.94 1.78 -8.99
CA ARG A 78 -5.09 1.77 -7.53
C ARG A 78 -5.82 0.55 -7.02
N GLY A 79 -6.88 0.12 -7.70
CA GLY A 79 -7.68 -1.04 -7.28
C GLY A 79 -7.00 -2.38 -7.52
N ARG A 80 -6.08 -2.47 -8.49
CA ARG A 80 -5.48 -3.73 -8.91
C ARG A 80 -4.00 -3.87 -8.56
N ASP A 81 -3.23 -2.80 -8.73
CA ASP A 81 -1.77 -2.86 -8.74
C ASP A 81 -1.12 -2.12 -7.55
N LEU A 82 -1.89 -1.35 -6.75
CA LEU A 82 -1.37 -0.66 -5.57
C LEU A 82 -1.85 -1.31 -4.27
N HIS A 83 -0.95 -1.40 -3.31
CA HIS A 83 -1.28 -1.77 -1.94
C HIS A 83 -0.71 -0.76 -0.95
N LEU A 84 -1.57 -0.09 -0.18
CA LEU A 84 -1.15 0.85 0.87
C LEU A 84 -1.11 0.15 2.23
N LEU A 85 0.10 -0.04 2.76
CA LEU A 85 0.29 -0.51 4.13
C LEU A 85 0.42 0.69 5.08
N GLY A 86 -0.54 0.85 5.97
CA GLY A 86 -0.50 1.84 7.04
C GLY A 86 0.06 1.26 8.35
N HIS A 87 0.17 2.10 9.37
CA HIS A 87 0.48 1.63 10.72
C HIS A 87 -0.75 1.02 11.42
N LEU A 88 -1.95 1.35 10.96
CA LEU A 88 -3.19 0.65 11.27
C LEU A 88 -3.49 -0.25 10.07
N ASP A 89 -3.25 -1.52 10.24
CA ASP A 89 -3.26 -2.52 9.19
C ASP A 89 -4.68 -2.91 8.71
N GLY A 90 -5.73 -2.36 9.31
CA GLY A 90 -7.11 -2.63 8.90
C GLY A 90 -7.57 -4.07 9.14
N LEU A 91 -6.72 -4.89 9.77
CA LEU A 91 -7.00 -6.29 10.03
C LEU A 91 -8.11 -6.46 11.08
N LYS A 92 -8.94 -7.47 10.91
CA LYS A 92 -10.01 -7.79 11.85
C LYS A 92 -9.47 -8.58 13.03
N GLY A 93 -9.25 -7.91 14.17
CA GLY A 93 -8.59 -8.47 15.34
C GLY A 93 -9.20 -9.76 15.94
N HIS A 94 -10.48 -10.03 15.68
CA HIS A 94 -11.20 -11.22 16.16
C HIS A 94 -11.15 -12.41 15.18
N ARG A 95 -10.61 -12.21 13.98
CA ARG A 95 -10.36 -13.29 13.02
C ARG A 95 -9.02 -13.95 13.30
N THR A 96 -8.87 -15.20 12.87
CA THR A 96 -7.56 -15.82 12.84
C THR A 96 -6.70 -15.20 11.76
N ALA A 97 -5.37 -15.29 11.89
CA ALA A 97 -4.47 -14.84 10.84
C ALA A 97 -4.75 -15.55 9.51
N ARG A 98 -5.07 -16.84 9.55
CA ARG A 98 -5.46 -17.64 8.39
C ARG A 98 -6.68 -17.06 7.66
N ASP A 99 -7.76 -16.78 8.41
CA ASP A 99 -9.00 -16.25 7.83
C ASP A 99 -8.79 -14.86 7.23
N GLU A 100 -7.97 -14.04 7.89
CA GLU A 100 -7.68 -12.69 7.41
C GLU A 100 -6.81 -12.72 6.16
N LEU A 101 -5.76 -13.54 6.12
CA LEU A 101 -4.94 -13.73 4.93
C LEU A 101 -5.76 -14.29 3.76
N ALA A 102 -6.57 -15.31 4.00
CA ALA A 102 -7.44 -15.86 2.97
C ALA A 102 -8.45 -14.84 2.43
N PHE A 103 -8.99 -13.99 3.30
CA PHE A 103 -9.88 -12.90 2.88
C PHE A 103 -9.14 -11.89 2.00
N GLN A 104 -7.97 -11.42 2.42
CA GLN A 104 -7.17 -10.43 1.67
C GLN A 104 -6.72 -11.01 0.32
N THR A 105 -6.23 -12.24 0.31
CA THR A 105 -5.78 -12.93 -0.91
C THR A 105 -6.91 -13.04 -1.92
N ARG A 106 -8.10 -13.49 -1.51
CA ARG A 106 -9.28 -13.58 -2.41
C ARG A 106 -9.76 -12.22 -2.89
N TRP A 107 -9.71 -11.20 -2.03
CA TRP A 107 -10.06 -9.84 -2.41
C TRP A 107 -9.14 -9.30 -3.50
N LEU A 108 -7.86 -9.66 -3.47
CA LEU A 108 -6.86 -9.29 -4.47
C LEU A 108 -6.84 -10.21 -5.70
N GLY A 109 -7.75 -11.18 -5.78
CA GLY A 109 -7.88 -12.11 -6.92
C GLY A 109 -6.95 -13.32 -6.85
N GLY A 110 -6.29 -13.58 -5.71
CA GLY A 110 -5.48 -14.76 -5.47
C GLY A 110 -6.29 -15.96 -4.96
N ALA A 111 -5.63 -17.11 -4.83
CA ALA A 111 -6.19 -18.38 -4.36
C ALA A 111 -5.74 -18.72 -2.93
N ASP A 112 -6.48 -19.60 -2.27
CA ASP A 112 -6.13 -20.05 -0.90
C ASP A 112 -4.77 -20.79 -0.86
N ALA A 113 -4.32 -21.37 -1.97
CA ALA A 113 -2.99 -21.96 -2.10
C ALA A 113 -1.87 -20.93 -1.92
N ASP A 114 -2.09 -19.68 -2.36
CA ASP A 114 -1.10 -18.60 -2.26
C ASP A 114 -0.87 -18.22 -0.79
N VAL A 115 -1.89 -18.38 0.07
CA VAL A 115 -1.78 -18.14 1.51
C VAL A 115 -0.83 -19.15 2.16
N ALA A 116 -0.92 -20.42 1.77
CA ALA A 116 -0.06 -21.47 2.31
C ALA A 116 1.42 -21.24 1.91
N GLU A 117 1.67 -20.90 0.65
CA GLU A 117 3.01 -20.59 0.16
C GLU A 117 3.60 -19.36 0.85
N ALA A 118 2.83 -18.28 0.97
CA ALA A 118 3.28 -17.06 1.65
C ALA A 118 3.55 -17.32 3.14
N ALA A 119 2.71 -18.10 3.80
CA ALA A 119 2.87 -18.45 5.21
C ALA A 119 4.16 -19.26 5.45
N ASP A 120 4.45 -20.24 4.61
CA ASP A 120 5.69 -21.03 4.66
C ASP A 120 6.91 -20.12 4.47
N ARG A 121 6.94 -19.34 3.40
CA ARG A 121 8.05 -18.42 3.08
C ARG A 121 8.36 -17.41 4.17
N LEU A 122 7.36 -16.98 4.93
CA LEU A 122 7.47 -15.97 5.99
C LEU A 122 7.57 -16.58 7.40
N GLY A 123 7.50 -17.92 7.53
CA GLY A 123 7.50 -18.62 8.81
C GLY A 123 6.28 -18.28 9.68
N LEU A 124 5.12 -18.10 9.07
CA LEU A 124 3.87 -17.70 9.75
C LEU A 124 3.00 -18.90 10.16
N GLU A 125 3.33 -20.12 9.75
CA GLU A 125 2.53 -21.32 10.02
C GLU A 125 2.10 -21.47 11.49
N PRO A 126 3.01 -21.28 12.50
CA PRO A 126 2.63 -21.39 13.90
C PRO A 126 1.66 -20.32 14.39
N LEU A 127 1.50 -19.27 13.61
CA LEU A 127 0.68 -18.10 13.96
C LEU A 127 -0.68 -18.08 13.27
N LEU A 128 -0.89 -18.93 12.26
CA LEU A 128 -2.08 -18.89 11.41
C LEU A 128 -3.39 -19.06 12.17
N ASP A 129 -3.40 -19.89 13.21
CA ASP A 129 -4.61 -20.20 13.98
C ASP A 129 -4.81 -19.26 15.19
N LEU A 130 -3.91 -18.29 15.36
CA LEU A 130 -4.05 -17.26 16.39
C LEU A 130 -4.94 -16.11 15.91
N GLU A 131 -5.72 -15.54 16.80
CA GLU A 131 -6.44 -14.30 16.52
C GLU A 131 -5.47 -13.14 16.26
N VAL A 132 -5.74 -12.33 15.23
CA VAL A 132 -4.90 -11.20 14.82
C VAL A 132 -4.60 -10.25 16.00
N ARG A 133 -5.58 -9.99 16.87
CA ARG A 133 -5.37 -9.14 18.07
C ARG A 133 -4.28 -9.66 19.02
N ARG A 134 -3.99 -10.97 19.01
CA ARG A 134 -2.92 -11.58 19.81
C ARG A 134 -1.55 -11.45 19.18
N LEU A 135 -1.48 -11.04 17.90
CA LEU A 135 -0.25 -10.84 17.14
C LEU A 135 0.29 -9.41 17.23
N SER A 136 -0.43 -8.50 17.87
CA SER A 136 -0.25 -7.04 17.76
C SER A 136 1.00 -6.45 18.42
N ALA A 137 1.76 -7.20 19.23
CA ALA A 137 2.88 -6.65 19.99
C ALA A 137 4.28 -6.92 19.40
N GLY A 138 4.38 -7.61 18.27
CA GLY A 138 5.67 -7.93 17.64
C GLY A 138 5.50 -8.76 16.36
N PRO A 139 4.88 -9.96 16.40
CA PRO A 139 4.62 -10.76 15.20
C PRO A 139 3.52 -10.19 14.29
N GLY A 140 2.63 -9.34 14.81
CA GLY A 140 1.52 -8.75 14.06
C GLY A 140 1.95 -7.96 12.83
N GLY A 141 3.11 -7.31 12.90
CA GLY A 141 3.68 -6.63 11.75
C GLY A 141 4.08 -7.55 10.58
N ARG A 142 4.20 -8.86 10.80
CA ARG A 142 4.51 -9.83 9.75
C ARG A 142 3.26 -10.24 8.97
N VAL A 143 2.13 -10.40 9.65
CA VAL A 143 0.85 -10.73 9.01
C VAL A 143 0.37 -9.59 8.11
N ALA A 144 0.56 -8.34 8.52
CA ALA A 144 0.20 -7.17 7.72
C ALA A 144 1.09 -6.97 6.47
N ARG A 145 2.22 -7.68 6.37
CA ARG A 145 3.18 -7.58 5.26
C ARG A 145 3.23 -8.83 4.37
N ALA A 146 2.45 -9.85 4.69
CA ALA A 146 2.29 -11.06 3.90
C ALA A 146 1.29 -10.87 2.76
#